data_ef9ee2e09a55ba2a4dd7dd1d0ef941c8
#
_entry.id   ef9ee2e09a55ba2a4dd7dd1d0ef941c8
#
_cell.length_a   1.000
_cell.length_b   1.000
_cell.length_c   1.000
_cell.angle_alpha   90.00
_cell.angle_beta   90.00
_cell.angle_gamma   90.00
#
_symmetry.space_group_name_H-M   'P 1'
#
loop_
_entity.id
_entity.type
_entity.pdbx_description
1 polymer ?
#
loop_
_entity_poly.entity_id
_entity_poly.type
_entity_poly.pdbx_seq_one_letter_code
_entity_poly.pdbx_strand_id
1 'polypeptide(L)'
;MKNVSSSRNVFLPQIVRQTALASALIVSTVTFANANEAFPNTSVPAAPAIDAEAYILIDYNSGKVLAESNADQRRDPASLTKMMTSYVIGQAIKSGKIGANDMVTVGDDAWATGNPIFKGSSLMFLKPGDRVSVSQLTRGINLQSGNDACVAMADYVAGDQANFVNLMNTYVNKLGLQNTHFQTVHGLDAAGQYSSARDMALIGQALIRDVPEEYEIYKEKEFTFNNIRQTNRNGLLWDKSLAVDGIKTGHTEAAGYNLVASAKDGDMRLISVVMGGKSSKGRDAESKKLLTYGFRFYETVKPLQAGVEFATAPVWFGDDSEIKLGVVEDLYLTIPRGRLKDLKASYELTTTEIEAPLKKGQQVGTISFQLDGKTIEQRPLAVLKDVEEGGFFSRLIDYIKLLFHRWFG
;
A
#
# COMPACT_ATOMS: atom_id res chain seq x y z
N MET A 1 -39.55 11.32 13.14
CA MET A 1 -38.57 10.23 13.21
C MET A 1 -37.36 10.75 13.95
N LYS A 2 -37.22 10.40 15.21
CA LYS A 2 -36.05 10.80 16.02
C LYS A 2 -34.99 9.70 15.86
N ASN A 3 -33.85 10.01 15.23
CA ASN A 3 -32.68 9.15 15.24
C ASN A 3 -32.16 9.09 16.68
N VAL A 4 -32.33 7.96 17.32
CA VAL A 4 -31.67 7.67 18.59
C VAL A 4 -30.38 6.93 18.24
N SER A 5 -29.29 7.67 18.13
CA SER A 5 -27.95 7.11 18.02
C SER A 5 -27.48 6.69 19.41
N SER A 6 -27.28 5.41 19.62
CA SER A 6 -26.64 4.87 20.81
C SER A 6 -25.15 4.67 20.51
N SER A 7 -24.33 5.66 20.86
CA SER A 7 -22.87 5.52 20.78
C SER A 7 -22.36 4.80 22.05
N ARG A 8 -21.74 3.65 21.90
CA ARG A 8 -21.04 2.95 22.98
C ARG A 8 -19.54 3.06 22.76
N ASN A 9 -18.85 3.61 23.74
CA ASN A 9 -17.39 3.66 23.77
C ASN A 9 -16.84 2.29 24.21
N VAL A 10 -16.09 1.65 23.34
CA VAL A 10 -15.40 0.39 23.63
C VAL A 10 -13.91 0.68 23.70
N PHE A 11 -13.30 0.36 24.82
CA PHE A 11 -11.84 0.42 24.94
C PHE A 11 -11.24 -0.77 24.21
N LEU A 12 -10.25 -0.53 23.36
CA LEU A 12 -9.45 -1.58 22.73
C LEU A 12 -8.84 -2.48 23.82
N PRO A 13 -9.00 -3.81 23.75
CA PRO A 13 -8.37 -4.70 24.72
C PRO A 13 -6.86 -4.59 24.60
N GLN A 14 -6.20 -4.27 25.70
CA GLN A 14 -4.74 -4.35 25.81
C GLN A 14 -4.33 -5.81 25.66
N ILE A 15 -3.67 -6.16 24.57
CA ILE A 15 -2.99 -7.44 24.46
C ILE A 15 -1.68 -7.32 25.23
N VAL A 16 -1.75 -7.54 26.55
CA VAL A 16 -0.60 -7.78 27.39
C VAL A 16 -0.80 -9.14 28.05
N ARG A 17 -0.04 -10.14 27.61
CA ARG A 17 0.15 -11.38 28.35
C ARG A 17 0.96 -11.05 29.62
N GLN A 18 0.33 -11.01 30.76
CA GLN A 18 1.02 -11.02 32.05
C GLN A 18 1.08 -12.45 32.56
N THR A 19 2.28 -12.99 32.64
CA THR A 19 2.60 -14.13 33.50
C THR A 19 2.67 -13.63 34.95
N ALA A 20 1.77 -14.13 35.79
CA ALA A 20 1.77 -13.88 37.19
C ALA A 20 2.89 -14.66 37.88
N LEU A 21 3.75 -13.98 38.61
CA LEU A 21 4.57 -14.55 39.70
C LEU A 21 4.38 -13.66 40.94
N ALA A 22 3.74 -14.26 41.91
CA ALA A 22 3.56 -13.66 43.26
C ALA A 22 4.87 -13.79 44.04
N SER A 23 5.32 -12.70 44.66
CA SER A 23 6.18 -12.74 45.85
C SER A 23 6.04 -11.45 46.66
N ALA A 24 6.03 -11.63 47.95
CA ALA A 24 5.56 -10.73 49.01
C ALA A 24 6.53 -9.58 49.36
N LEU A 25 5.93 -8.49 49.75
CA LEU A 25 6.27 -7.41 50.70
C LEU A 25 7.71 -7.23 51.20
N ILE A 26 8.27 -6.03 50.97
CA ILE A 26 8.88 -5.19 51.99
C ILE A 26 8.55 -3.72 51.66
N VAL A 27 7.86 -3.04 52.57
CA VAL A 27 7.52 -1.60 52.49
C VAL A 27 8.76 -0.81 52.90
N SER A 28 9.35 -0.11 51.93
CA SER A 28 10.26 1.01 52.23
C SER A 28 9.74 2.20 51.42
N THR A 29 9.14 3.15 52.10
CA THR A 29 8.69 4.42 51.52
C THR A 29 9.91 5.26 51.15
N VAL A 30 10.32 5.14 49.90
CA VAL A 30 11.19 6.13 49.27
C VAL A 30 10.26 6.97 48.38
N THR A 31 10.02 8.20 48.83
CA THR A 31 9.34 9.22 48.01
C THR A 31 10.24 9.57 46.83
N PHE A 32 10.10 8.84 45.73
CA PHE A 32 10.59 9.31 44.45
C PHE A 32 9.60 10.39 43.97
N ALA A 33 10.08 11.63 43.89
CA ALA A 33 9.43 12.66 43.13
C ALA A 33 9.24 12.12 41.71
N ASN A 34 8.00 11.75 41.39
CA ASN A 34 7.61 11.44 40.01
C ASN A 34 7.70 12.74 39.19
N ALA A 35 8.88 13.03 38.67
CA ALA A 35 8.99 13.87 37.49
C ALA A 35 8.43 13.07 36.30
N ASN A 36 7.13 12.84 36.28
CA ASN A 36 6.40 12.58 35.03
C ASN A 36 6.35 13.92 34.30
N GLU A 37 7.46 14.35 33.76
CA GLU A 37 7.42 15.29 32.64
C GLU A 37 6.68 14.55 31.51
N ALA A 38 5.37 14.74 31.47
CA ALA A 38 4.57 14.46 30.28
C ALA A 38 5.25 15.24 29.15
N PHE A 39 5.96 14.54 28.28
CA PHE A 39 6.41 15.15 27.03
C PHE A 39 5.19 15.86 26.43
N PRO A 40 5.28 17.18 26.14
CA PRO A 40 4.14 17.92 25.65
C PRO A 40 3.64 17.19 24.40
N ASN A 41 2.32 17.16 24.22
CA ASN A 41 1.64 16.62 23.04
C ASN A 41 2.45 16.97 21.79
N THR A 42 3.30 16.05 21.33
CA THR A 42 4.21 16.31 20.22
C THR A 42 3.36 16.32 18.96
N SER A 43 2.92 17.53 18.59
CA SER A 43 2.39 17.73 17.24
C SER A 43 3.47 17.27 16.26
N VAL A 44 3.08 16.45 15.27
CA VAL A 44 4.00 16.06 14.20
C VAL A 44 4.55 17.35 13.57
N PRO A 45 5.87 17.52 13.50
CA PRO A 45 6.44 18.72 12.87
C PRO A 45 6.09 18.76 11.38
N ALA A 46 6.15 19.96 10.79
CA ALA A 46 5.97 20.10 9.34
C ALA A 46 6.91 19.17 8.57
N ALA A 47 6.44 18.67 7.42
CA ALA A 47 7.25 17.85 6.53
C ALA A 47 8.51 18.61 6.09
N PRO A 48 9.64 17.92 5.88
CA PRO A 48 10.87 18.55 5.47
C PRO A 48 10.72 19.20 4.10
N ALA A 49 11.45 20.28 3.87
CA ALA A 49 11.57 20.86 2.52
C ALA A 49 12.32 19.87 1.61
N ILE A 50 11.73 19.58 0.46
CA ILE A 50 12.23 18.64 -0.55
C ILE A 50 12.59 19.41 -1.82
N ASP A 51 13.84 19.29 -2.27
CA ASP A 51 14.33 19.92 -3.50
C ASP A 51 13.99 19.05 -4.72
N ALA A 52 12.70 19.07 -5.09
CA ALA A 52 12.15 18.38 -6.26
C ALA A 52 10.90 19.12 -6.74
N GLU A 53 10.52 18.87 -7.99
CA GLU A 53 9.34 19.49 -8.60
C GLU A 53 8.02 18.95 -8.05
N ALA A 54 8.00 17.64 -7.78
CA ALA A 54 6.86 16.96 -7.18
C ALA A 54 7.31 15.83 -6.27
N TYR A 55 6.58 15.60 -5.18
CA TYR A 55 6.85 14.47 -4.30
C TYR A 55 5.61 14.03 -3.54
N ILE A 56 5.65 12.79 -3.06
CA ILE A 56 4.69 12.25 -2.11
C ILE A 56 5.35 11.21 -1.21
N LEU A 57 4.89 11.11 0.03
CA LEU A 57 5.18 10.05 0.97
C LEU A 57 3.88 9.45 1.45
N ILE A 58 3.70 8.16 1.24
CA ILE A 58 2.51 7.43 1.73
C ILE A 58 2.91 6.28 2.65
N ASP A 59 2.03 5.94 3.57
CA ASP A 59 2.03 4.66 4.24
C ASP A 59 1.41 3.59 3.33
N TYR A 60 2.12 2.50 3.11
CA TYR A 60 1.68 1.42 2.23
C TYR A 60 0.38 0.75 2.71
N ASN A 61 0.27 0.48 4.03
CA ASN A 61 -0.82 -0.31 4.59
C ASN A 61 -2.13 0.48 4.67
N SER A 62 -2.07 1.72 5.17
CA SER A 62 -3.25 2.57 5.35
C SER A 62 -3.57 3.44 4.14
N GLY A 63 -2.63 3.63 3.22
CA GLY A 63 -2.74 4.59 2.11
C GLY A 63 -2.62 6.05 2.54
N LYS A 64 -2.37 6.33 3.83
CA LYS A 64 -2.31 7.71 4.33
C LYS A 64 -1.15 8.49 3.74
N VAL A 65 -1.46 9.68 3.21
CA VAL A 65 -0.44 10.64 2.76
C VAL A 65 0.15 11.34 3.98
N LEU A 66 1.48 11.27 4.12
CA LEU A 66 2.23 11.87 5.24
C LEU A 66 2.89 13.19 4.86
N ALA A 67 3.26 13.35 3.60
CA ALA A 67 3.80 14.57 3.03
C ALA A 67 3.61 14.56 1.52
N GLU A 68 3.31 15.71 0.93
CA GLU A 68 3.20 15.86 -0.52
C GLU A 68 3.40 17.30 -0.97
N SER A 69 3.84 17.47 -2.21
CA SER A 69 3.79 18.73 -2.94
C SER A 69 3.67 18.45 -4.43
N ASN A 70 2.77 19.15 -5.11
CA ASN A 70 2.49 18.94 -6.53
C ASN A 70 2.24 17.48 -6.93
N ALA A 71 1.73 16.65 -5.99
CA ALA A 71 1.67 15.20 -6.14
C ALA A 71 0.84 14.74 -7.36
N ASP A 72 -0.13 15.54 -7.79
CA ASP A 72 -1.01 15.26 -8.92
C ASP A 72 -0.57 15.95 -10.22
N GLN A 73 0.54 16.72 -10.19
CA GLN A 73 1.08 17.36 -11.38
C GLN A 73 1.57 16.30 -12.39
N ARG A 74 1.10 16.40 -13.62
CA ARG A 74 1.56 15.55 -14.74
C ARG A 74 2.99 15.89 -15.11
N ARG A 75 3.84 14.88 -15.15
CA ARG A 75 5.26 14.96 -15.45
C ARG A 75 5.71 13.76 -16.29
N ASP A 76 6.83 13.90 -16.98
CA ASP A 76 7.45 12.79 -17.68
C ASP A 76 7.95 11.75 -16.67
N PRO A 77 7.47 10.50 -16.75
CA PRO A 77 7.85 9.47 -15.79
C PRO A 77 9.26 8.93 -16.03
N ALA A 78 9.82 9.13 -17.22
CA ALA A 78 11.04 8.45 -17.66
C ALA A 78 10.94 6.94 -17.36
N SER A 79 12.03 6.31 -16.93
CA SER A 79 12.04 4.87 -16.60
C SER A 79 11.20 4.44 -15.40
N LEU A 80 10.50 5.35 -14.70
CA LEU A 80 9.45 4.93 -13.75
C LEU A 80 8.31 4.20 -14.49
N THR A 81 8.10 4.44 -15.77
CA THR A 81 7.20 3.69 -16.68
C THR A 81 7.38 2.17 -16.52
N LYS A 82 8.62 1.71 -16.30
CA LYS A 82 8.94 0.29 -16.14
C LYS A 82 8.30 -0.36 -14.91
N MET A 83 7.83 0.43 -13.96
CA MET A 83 7.05 -0.10 -12.85
C MET A 83 5.72 -0.68 -13.36
N MET A 84 5.04 0.02 -14.29
CA MET A 84 3.83 -0.52 -14.92
C MET A 84 4.17 -1.68 -15.85
N THR A 85 5.29 -1.60 -16.59
CA THR A 85 5.76 -2.72 -17.44
C THR A 85 5.96 -3.99 -16.60
N SER A 86 6.65 -3.89 -15.48
CA SER A 86 6.85 -5.00 -14.54
C SER A 86 5.54 -5.48 -13.91
N TYR A 87 4.62 -4.56 -13.61
CA TYR A 87 3.30 -4.93 -13.11
C TYR A 87 2.51 -5.77 -14.11
N VAL A 88 2.49 -5.38 -15.40
CA VAL A 88 1.84 -6.16 -16.48
C VAL A 88 2.48 -7.54 -16.63
N ILE A 89 3.82 -7.60 -16.61
CA ILE A 89 4.57 -8.86 -16.67
C ILE A 89 4.19 -9.76 -15.47
N GLY A 90 4.22 -9.20 -14.25
CA GLY A 90 3.86 -9.92 -13.03
C GLY A 90 2.42 -10.45 -13.06
N GLN A 91 1.48 -9.67 -13.59
CA GLN A 91 0.09 -10.11 -13.78
C GLN A 91 -0.01 -11.24 -14.82
N ALA A 92 0.79 -11.18 -15.87
CA ALA A 92 0.83 -12.27 -16.88
C ALA A 92 1.40 -13.57 -16.28
N ILE A 93 2.41 -13.48 -15.43
CA ILE A 93 2.96 -14.63 -14.68
C ILE A 93 1.92 -15.16 -13.69
N LYS A 94 1.35 -14.30 -12.87
CA LYS A 94 0.34 -14.66 -11.86
C LYS A 94 -0.90 -15.35 -12.46
N SER A 95 -1.32 -14.93 -13.65
CA SER A 95 -2.44 -15.54 -14.38
C SER A 95 -2.07 -16.82 -15.12
N GLY A 96 -0.81 -17.25 -15.10
CA GLY A 96 -0.32 -18.41 -15.83
C GLY A 96 -0.23 -18.21 -17.37
N LYS A 97 -0.35 -16.97 -17.85
CA LYS A 97 -0.20 -16.68 -19.28
C LYS A 97 1.22 -16.89 -19.78
N ILE A 98 2.21 -16.61 -18.92
CA ILE A 98 3.64 -16.86 -19.13
C ILE A 98 4.26 -17.43 -17.86
N GLY A 99 5.38 -18.16 -18.02
CA GLY A 99 6.17 -18.70 -16.91
C GLY A 99 7.47 -17.92 -16.70
N ALA A 100 7.94 -17.80 -15.45
CA ALA A 100 9.22 -17.15 -15.15
C ALA A 100 10.44 -17.79 -15.85
N ASN A 101 10.35 -19.08 -16.18
CA ASN A 101 11.40 -19.86 -16.85
C ASN A 101 11.21 -19.94 -18.37
N ASP A 102 10.14 -19.38 -18.93
CA ASP A 102 9.92 -19.38 -20.36
C ASP A 102 11.07 -18.67 -21.08
N MET A 103 11.46 -19.21 -22.23
CA MET A 103 12.56 -18.68 -23.01
C MET A 103 12.02 -17.77 -24.11
N VAL A 104 12.30 -16.49 -23.99
CA VAL A 104 11.97 -15.45 -24.96
C VAL A 104 13.04 -15.39 -26.04
N THR A 105 12.65 -15.44 -27.31
CA THR A 105 13.56 -15.18 -28.42
C THR A 105 13.52 -13.68 -28.73
N VAL A 106 14.67 -13.03 -28.66
CA VAL A 106 14.82 -11.57 -28.88
C VAL A 106 14.65 -11.25 -30.36
N GLY A 107 13.74 -10.33 -30.68
CA GLY A 107 13.50 -9.82 -32.04
C GLY A 107 14.48 -8.68 -32.40
N ASP A 108 14.39 -8.25 -33.67
CA ASP A 108 15.24 -7.17 -34.24
C ASP A 108 14.96 -5.81 -33.59
N ASP A 109 13.75 -5.53 -33.20
CA ASP A 109 13.32 -4.28 -32.57
C ASP A 109 13.83 -4.14 -31.11
N ALA A 110 14.11 -5.26 -30.44
CA ALA A 110 14.78 -5.30 -29.14
C ALA A 110 16.31 -5.33 -29.23
N TRP A 111 16.91 -5.15 -30.41
CA TRP A 111 18.34 -5.14 -30.57
C TRP A 111 18.99 -3.93 -29.91
N ALA A 112 19.68 -4.15 -28.81
CA ALA A 112 20.23 -3.12 -27.92
C ALA A 112 21.08 -2.07 -28.65
N THR A 113 21.98 -2.51 -29.52
CA THR A 113 22.95 -1.61 -30.24
C THR A 113 22.54 -1.33 -31.69
N GLY A 114 21.60 -2.10 -32.24
CA GLY A 114 21.15 -1.95 -33.63
C GLY A 114 19.92 -1.04 -33.75
N ASN A 115 19.10 -0.95 -32.75
CA ASN A 115 17.94 -0.07 -32.74
C ASN A 115 18.32 1.36 -32.34
N PRO A 116 18.24 2.37 -33.22
CA PRO A 116 18.69 3.74 -32.95
C PRO A 116 17.92 4.44 -31.84
N ILE A 117 16.68 4.00 -31.51
CA ILE A 117 15.88 4.55 -30.43
C ILE A 117 16.55 4.37 -29.06
N PHE A 118 17.41 3.37 -28.91
CA PHE A 118 18.10 3.06 -27.66
C PHE A 118 19.42 3.79 -27.46
N LYS A 119 19.85 4.59 -28.44
CA LYS A 119 21.16 5.27 -28.38
C LYS A 119 21.25 6.14 -27.11
N GLY A 120 22.29 5.90 -26.31
CA GLY A 120 22.55 6.65 -25.06
C GLY A 120 21.64 6.28 -23.90
N SER A 121 20.79 5.27 -24.06
CA SER A 121 19.85 4.83 -23.03
C SER A 121 20.34 3.60 -22.25
N SER A 122 19.54 3.16 -21.29
CA SER A 122 19.84 1.99 -20.44
C SER A 122 19.51 0.68 -21.15
N LEU A 123 20.45 -0.26 -21.17
CA LEU A 123 20.35 -1.50 -21.95
C LEU A 123 20.76 -2.72 -21.11
N MET A 124 20.15 -3.86 -21.40
CA MET A 124 20.58 -5.18 -20.97
C MET A 124 21.59 -5.79 -21.96
N PHE A 125 21.76 -5.18 -23.13
CA PHE A 125 22.64 -5.58 -24.24
C PHE A 125 22.19 -6.85 -24.98
N LEU A 126 20.89 -6.94 -25.26
CA LEU A 126 20.29 -8.00 -26.04
C LEU A 126 20.65 -7.90 -27.53
N LYS A 127 20.67 -9.06 -28.22
CA LYS A 127 20.87 -9.20 -29.65
C LYS A 127 19.77 -10.04 -30.26
N PRO A 128 19.39 -9.81 -31.53
CA PRO A 128 18.46 -10.67 -32.24
C PRO A 128 18.86 -12.14 -32.17
N GLY A 129 17.90 -13.02 -31.92
CA GLY A 129 18.12 -14.45 -31.76
C GLY A 129 18.61 -14.91 -30.39
N ASP A 130 18.96 -14.00 -29.47
CA ASP A 130 19.25 -14.39 -28.09
C ASP A 130 18.01 -15.09 -27.50
N ARG A 131 18.25 -16.14 -26.72
CA ARG A 131 17.21 -16.84 -25.96
C ARG A 131 17.42 -16.54 -24.48
N VAL A 132 16.52 -15.76 -23.90
CA VAL A 132 16.66 -15.24 -22.53
C VAL A 132 15.40 -15.60 -21.73
N SER A 133 15.56 -16.07 -20.49
CA SER A 133 14.39 -16.37 -19.67
C SER A 133 13.65 -15.10 -19.24
N VAL A 134 12.32 -15.21 -19.07
CA VAL A 134 11.47 -14.15 -18.52
C VAL A 134 12.08 -13.57 -17.24
N SER A 135 12.54 -14.42 -16.33
CA SER A 135 13.19 -14.03 -15.06
C SER A 135 14.47 -13.20 -15.27
N GLN A 136 15.28 -13.51 -16.29
CA GLN A 136 16.47 -12.70 -16.60
C GLN A 136 16.09 -11.36 -17.23
N LEU A 137 15.12 -11.33 -18.13
CA LEU A 137 14.62 -10.09 -18.74
C LEU A 137 14.00 -9.17 -17.68
N THR A 138 13.23 -9.70 -16.74
CA THR A 138 12.66 -8.94 -15.63
C THR A 138 13.76 -8.31 -14.75
N ARG A 139 14.87 -9.04 -14.48
CA ARG A 139 16.02 -8.46 -13.80
C ARG A 139 16.66 -7.33 -14.60
N GLY A 140 16.82 -7.52 -15.91
CA GLY A 140 17.32 -6.47 -16.83
C GLY A 140 16.46 -5.20 -16.78
N ILE A 141 15.14 -5.34 -16.73
CA ILE A 141 14.18 -4.23 -16.63
C ILE A 141 14.31 -3.54 -15.27
N ASN A 142 14.28 -4.29 -14.18
CA ASN A 142 14.13 -3.74 -12.84
C ASN A 142 15.43 -3.17 -12.28
N LEU A 143 16.57 -3.84 -12.47
CA LEU A 143 17.87 -3.42 -11.92
C LEU A 143 18.57 -2.42 -12.83
N GLN A 144 18.85 -2.83 -14.09
CA GLN A 144 19.61 -2.03 -15.04
C GLN A 144 18.76 -1.01 -15.78
N SER A 145 17.44 -1.19 -15.75
CA SER A 145 16.51 -0.34 -16.51
C SER A 145 16.61 -0.55 -18.04
N GLY A 146 16.86 -1.79 -18.48
CA GLY A 146 17.04 -2.17 -19.88
C GLY A 146 15.82 -1.86 -20.75
N ASN A 147 15.95 -0.95 -21.72
CA ASN A 147 14.88 -0.61 -22.65
C ASN A 147 14.65 -1.73 -23.65
N ASP A 148 15.73 -2.37 -24.11
CA ASP A 148 15.72 -3.56 -24.96
C ASP A 148 14.97 -4.73 -24.31
N ALA A 149 15.18 -4.98 -23.04
CA ALA A 149 14.45 -6.01 -22.29
C ALA A 149 12.95 -5.69 -22.17
N CYS A 150 12.56 -4.40 -22.07
CA CYS A 150 11.15 -4.01 -22.08
C CYS A 150 10.48 -4.36 -23.42
N VAL A 151 11.14 -4.09 -24.54
CA VAL A 151 10.63 -4.41 -25.87
C VAL A 151 10.50 -5.91 -26.05
N ALA A 152 11.54 -6.69 -25.77
CA ALA A 152 11.50 -8.15 -25.84
C ALA A 152 10.36 -8.77 -25.01
N MET A 153 10.12 -8.24 -23.80
CA MET A 153 9.02 -8.70 -22.97
C MET A 153 7.66 -8.26 -23.47
N ALA A 154 7.55 -7.06 -24.05
CA ALA A 154 6.28 -6.57 -24.61
C ALA A 154 5.84 -7.43 -25.78
N ASP A 155 6.75 -7.76 -26.68
CA ASP A 155 6.49 -8.63 -27.83
C ASP A 155 6.10 -10.03 -27.39
N TYR A 156 6.82 -10.58 -26.41
CA TYR A 156 6.52 -11.90 -25.87
C TYR A 156 5.13 -11.98 -25.20
N VAL A 157 4.78 -10.98 -24.39
CA VAL A 157 3.52 -10.97 -23.60
C VAL A 157 2.31 -10.61 -24.46
N ALA A 158 2.46 -9.65 -25.37
CA ALA A 158 1.33 -9.03 -26.09
C ALA A 158 1.40 -9.14 -27.61
N GLY A 159 2.48 -9.69 -28.16
CA GLY A 159 2.72 -9.82 -29.59
C GLY A 159 3.41 -8.61 -30.21
N ASP A 160 3.24 -7.42 -29.63
CA ASP A 160 3.92 -6.18 -30.00
C ASP A 160 3.85 -5.13 -28.88
N GLN A 161 4.64 -4.05 -29.04
CA GLN A 161 4.71 -2.97 -28.06
C GLN A 161 3.39 -2.19 -27.95
N ALA A 162 2.66 -1.99 -29.04
CA ALA A 162 1.41 -1.21 -29.05
C ALA A 162 0.33 -1.94 -28.22
N ASN A 163 0.18 -3.23 -28.42
CA ASN A 163 -0.72 -4.07 -27.63
C ASN A 163 -0.33 -4.10 -26.15
N PHE A 164 0.98 -4.12 -25.86
CA PHE A 164 1.45 -4.06 -24.48
C PHE A 164 1.15 -2.71 -23.83
N VAL A 165 1.34 -1.59 -24.52
CA VAL A 165 0.96 -0.25 -24.04
C VAL A 165 -0.54 -0.16 -23.78
N ASN A 166 -1.38 -0.77 -24.61
CA ASN A 166 -2.82 -0.87 -24.37
C ASN A 166 -3.12 -1.64 -23.07
N LEU A 167 -2.38 -2.72 -22.78
CA LEU A 167 -2.50 -3.41 -21.50
C LEU A 167 -2.07 -2.51 -20.32
N MET A 168 -0.95 -1.78 -20.46
CA MET A 168 -0.52 -0.82 -19.42
C MET A 168 -1.62 0.20 -19.14
N ASN A 169 -2.22 0.81 -20.14
CA ASN A 169 -3.29 1.79 -19.98
C ASN A 169 -4.61 1.16 -19.48
N THR A 170 -4.85 -0.11 -19.75
CA THR A 170 -5.94 -0.85 -19.11
C THR A 170 -5.74 -0.95 -17.61
N TYR A 171 -4.51 -1.21 -17.16
CA TYR A 171 -4.20 -1.22 -15.72
C TYR A 171 -4.18 0.18 -15.11
N VAL A 172 -3.84 1.24 -15.84
CA VAL A 172 -4.06 2.63 -15.40
C VAL A 172 -5.49 2.82 -14.93
N ASN A 173 -6.46 2.41 -15.76
CA ASN A 173 -7.89 2.51 -15.43
C ASN A 173 -8.27 1.59 -14.24
N LYS A 174 -7.81 0.34 -14.23
CA LYS A 174 -8.11 -0.62 -13.15
C LYS A 174 -7.57 -0.19 -11.79
N LEU A 175 -6.42 0.45 -11.76
CA LEU A 175 -5.80 0.97 -10.54
C LEU A 175 -6.33 2.36 -10.15
N GLY A 176 -7.20 2.96 -10.95
CA GLY A 176 -7.79 4.27 -10.68
C GLY A 176 -6.82 5.44 -10.80
N LEU A 177 -5.76 5.30 -11.60
CA LEU A 177 -4.75 6.35 -11.79
C LEU A 177 -5.33 7.50 -12.61
N GLN A 178 -5.30 8.71 -12.05
CA GLN A 178 -6.00 9.86 -12.63
C GLN A 178 -5.12 10.72 -13.55
N ASN A 179 -3.81 10.66 -13.35
CA ASN A 179 -2.84 11.51 -14.03
C ASN A 179 -1.72 10.69 -14.69
N THR A 180 -2.09 9.54 -15.31
CA THR A 180 -1.13 8.65 -15.97
C THR A 180 -1.64 8.20 -17.32
N HIS A 181 -0.76 8.28 -18.30
CA HIS A 181 -0.95 7.70 -19.62
C HIS A 181 0.40 7.27 -20.20
N PHE A 182 0.50 6.02 -20.62
CA PHE A 182 1.72 5.47 -21.20
C PHE A 182 1.64 5.44 -22.73
N GLN A 183 2.75 5.74 -23.39
CA GLN A 183 2.94 5.67 -24.84
C GLN A 183 4.05 4.68 -25.21
N THR A 184 4.91 4.35 -24.25
CA THR A 184 6.05 3.44 -24.47
C THR A 184 6.14 2.42 -23.35
N VAL A 185 6.73 1.27 -23.64
CA VAL A 185 6.96 0.21 -22.65
C VAL A 185 8.16 0.48 -21.75
N HIS A 186 9.01 1.44 -22.08
CA HIS A 186 10.30 1.70 -21.45
C HIS A 186 10.45 3.08 -20.82
N GLY A 187 9.63 4.07 -21.22
CA GLY A 187 9.65 5.42 -20.67
C GLY A 187 10.67 6.37 -21.31
N LEU A 188 11.14 6.11 -22.53
CA LEU A 188 11.77 7.14 -23.34
C LEU A 188 10.73 8.20 -23.69
N ASP A 189 11.18 9.45 -23.89
CA ASP A 189 10.30 10.58 -24.12
C ASP A 189 9.39 10.34 -25.33
N ALA A 190 8.10 10.53 -25.14
CA ALA A 190 7.07 10.36 -26.16
C ALA A 190 5.92 11.34 -25.92
N ALA A 191 5.43 11.94 -27.01
CA ALA A 191 4.31 12.88 -26.95
C ALA A 191 3.08 12.21 -26.31
N GLY A 192 2.48 12.86 -25.31
CA GLY A 192 1.30 12.34 -24.62
C GLY A 192 1.59 11.32 -23.52
N GLN A 193 2.85 10.98 -23.23
CA GLN A 193 3.24 10.16 -22.09
C GLN A 193 3.39 11.02 -20.84
N TYR A 194 2.70 10.67 -19.77
CA TYR A 194 2.82 11.36 -18.48
C TYR A 194 2.42 10.47 -17.31
N SER A 195 2.85 10.86 -16.12
CA SER A 195 2.37 10.34 -14.85
C SER A 195 2.46 11.41 -13.75
N SER A 196 2.11 11.06 -12.53
CA SER A 196 2.22 11.93 -11.35
C SER A 196 2.90 11.21 -10.20
N ALA A 197 3.35 11.96 -9.19
CA ALA A 197 3.97 11.37 -8.01
C ALA A 197 2.97 10.48 -7.25
N ARG A 198 1.70 10.89 -7.15
CA ARG A 198 0.64 10.10 -6.54
C ARG A 198 0.41 8.79 -7.28
N ASP A 199 0.23 8.85 -8.59
CA ASP A 199 -0.04 7.65 -9.40
C ASP A 199 1.15 6.68 -9.37
N MET A 200 2.40 7.20 -9.36
CA MET A 200 3.59 6.35 -9.21
C MET A 200 3.66 5.69 -7.83
N ALA A 201 3.19 6.35 -6.77
CA ALA A 201 3.08 5.74 -5.44
C ALA A 201 2.03 4.60 -5.44
N LEU A 202 0.89 4.80 -6.10
CA LEU A 202 -0.16 3.78 -6.24
C LEU A 202 0.31 2.58 -7.08
N ILE A 203 1.08 2.81 -8.15
CA ILE A 203 1.71 1.72 -8.92
C ILE A 203 2.70 0.95 -8.04
N GLY A 204 3.51 1.66 -7.23
CA GLY A 204 4.42 1.03 -6.26
C GLY A 204 3.66 0.18 -5.22
N GLN A 205 2.55 0.68 -4.71
CA GLN A 205 1.67 -0.05 -3.80
C GLN A 205 1.08 -1.30 -4.46
N ALA A 206 0.61 -1.18 -5.71
CA ALA A 206 0.06 -2.29 -6.47
C ALA A 206 1.10 -3.38 -6.77
N LEU A 207 2.34 -3.00 -7.13
CA LEU A 207 3.45 -3.95 -7.32
C LEU A 207 3.69 -4.81 -6.08
N ILE A 208 3.75 -4.17 -4.91
CA ILE A 208 3.99 -4.87 -3.63
C ILE A 208 2.80 -5.77 -3.27
N ARG A 209 1.56 -5.31 -3.49
CA ARG A 209 0.35 -6.00 -3.09
C ARG A 209 -0.01 -7.16 -4.02
N ASP A 210 0.04 -6.92 -5.34
CA ASP A 210 -0.59 -7.80 -6.33
C ASP A 210 0.37 -8.78 -6.95
N VAL A 211 1.67 -8.42 -7.05
CA VAL A 211 2.73 -9.22 -7.68
C VAL A 211 4.00 -9.24 -6.81
N PRO A 212 3.88 -9.71 -5.54
CA PRO A 212 4.96 -9.64 -4.56
C PRO A 212 6.21 -10.42 -4.99
N GLU A 213 6.06 -11.51 -5.74
CA GLU A 213 7.19 -12.31 -6.23
C GLU A 213 8.04 -11.51 -7.22
N GLU A 214 7.41 -10.77 -8.14
CA GLU A 214 8.11 -9.86 -9.07
C GLU A 214 8.69 -8.65 -8.33
N TYR A 215 8.01 -8.19 -7.27
CA TYR A 215 8.52 -7.09 -6.44
C TYR A 215 9.83 -7.46 -5.74
N GLU A 216 10.01 -8.71 -5.32
CA GLU A 216 11.23 -9.19 -4.65
C GLU A 216 12.51 -8.95 -5.46
N ILE A 217 12.41 -8.87 -6.79
CA ILE A 217 13.55 -8.58 -7.69
C ILE A 217 14.12 -7.17 -7.46
N TYR A 218 13.30 -6.20 -7.06
CA TYR A 218 13.73 -4.80 -6.91
C TYR A 218 14.77 -4.58 -5.79
N LYS A 219 14.85 -5.48 -4.82
CA LYS A 219 15.88 -5.43 -3.75
C LYS A 219 17.24 -5.99 -4.16
N GLU A 220 17.30 -6.72 -5.28
CA GLU A 220 18.55 -7.25 -5.79
C GLU A 220 19.49 -6.08 -6.16
N LYS A 221 20.74 -6.15 -5.68
CA LYS A 221 21.72 -5.07 -5.88
C LYS A 221 22.41 -5.13 -7.23
N GLU A 222 22.56 -6.32 -7.79
CA GLU A 222 23.25 -6.56 -9.04
C GLU A 222 22.85 -7.90 -9.65
N PHE A 223 23.03 -8.03 -10.94
CA PHE A 223 22.98 -9.30 -11.66
C PHE A 223 24.02 -9.30 -12.80
N THR A 224 24.32 -10.47 -13.33
CA THR A 224 25.24 -10.62 -14.45
C THR A 224 24.50 -11.26 -15.63
N PHE A 225 24.59 -10.62 -16.79
CA PHE A 225 24.07 -11.16 -18.05
C PHE A 225 25.16 -11.08 -19.11
N ASN A 226 25.42 -12.18 -19.85
CA ASN A 226 26.45 -12.28 -20.88
C ASN A 226 27.84 -11.76 -20.41
N ASN A 227 28.23 -12.12 -19.20
CA ASN A 227 29.48 -11.65 -18.51
C ASN A 227 29.51 -10.15 -18.24
N ILE A 228 28.41 -9.43 -18.43
CA ILE A 228 28.29 -8.01 -18.08
C ILE A 228 27.62 -7.92 -16.72
N ARG A 229 28.37 -7.45 -15.71
CA ARG A 229 27.83 -7.14 -14.38
C ARG A 229 27.05 -5.83 -14.45
N GLN A 230 25.81 -5.89 -14.01
CA GLN A 230 24.89 -4.75 -14.02
C GLN A 230 24.43 -4.49 -12.58
N THR A 231 24.43 -3.23 -12.18
CA THR A 231 24.06 -2.82 -10.81
C THR A 231 22.72 -2.11 -10.79
N ASN A 232 21.97 -2.32 -9.71
CA ASN A 232 20.74 -1.56 -9.47
C ASN A 232 21.06 -0.07 -9.33
N ARG A 233 20.23 0.78 -9.93
CA ARG A 233 20.44 2.23 -9.94
C ARG A 233 19.84 2.96 -8.75
N ASN A 234 19.07 2.27 -7.90
CA ASN A 234 18.55 2.82 -6.67
C ASN A 234 19.63 2.83 -5.58
N GLY A 235 20.27 3.99 -5.39
CA GLY A 235 21.36 4.15 -4.42
C GLY A 235 20.96 3.88 -2.98
N LEU A 236 19.67 4.02 -2.64
CA LEU A 236 19.18 3.77 -1.28
C LEU A 236 19.26 2.28 -0.86
N LEU A 237 19.37 1.33 -1.79
CA LEU A 237 19.60 -0.07 -1.46
C LEU A 237 20.92 -0.33 -0.72
N TRP A 238 21.89 0.59 -0.82
CA TRP A 238 23.17 0.54 -0.09
C TRP A 238 23.16 1.33 1.20
N ASP A 239 22.09 2.08 1.48
CA ASP A 239 21.96 2.82 2.74
C ASP A 239 21.66 1.86 3.89
N LYS A 240 22.55 1.83 4.89
CA LYS A 240 22.43 0.94 6.05
C LYS A 240 21.48 1.48 7.13
N SER A 241 21.05 2.73 7.02
CA SER A 241 20.17 3.37 8.01
C SER A 241 18.70 3.14 7.75
N LEU A 242 18.34 2.63 6.55
CA LEU A 242 16.98 2.32 6.13
C LEU A 242 16.91 0.91 5.53
N ALA A 243 15.87 0.17 5.83
CA ALA A 243 15.61 -1.13 5.20
C ALA A 243 14.86 -0.93 3.87
N VAL A 244 15.54 -0.34 2.88
CA VAL A 244 15.02 -0.10 1.53
C VAL A 244 15.01 -1.42 0.75
N ASP A 245 13.88 -1.74 0.11
CA ASP A 245 13.69 -2.96 -0.68
C ASP A 245 13.16 -2.71 -2.12
N GLY A 246 13.16 -1.45 -2.56
CA GLY A 246 12.71 -1.05 -3.91
C GLY A 246 12.72 0.47 -4.07
N ILE A 247 12.22 1.06 -5.14
CA ILE A 247 11.62 0.38 -6.31
C ILE A 247 12.39 0.77 -7.56
N LYS A 248 12.18 1.98 -8.13
CA LYS A 248 12.67 2.32 -9.46
C LYS A 248 13.16 3.73 -9.58
N THR A 249 14.25 3.92 -10.32
CA THR A 249 14.76 5.23 -10.74
C THR A 249 14.35 5.55 -12.17
N GLY A 250 14.24 6.84 -12.49
CA GLY A 250 14.01 7.35 -13.84
C GLY A 250 14.83 8.60 -14.09
N HIS A 251 15.24 8.80 -15.35
CA HIS A 251 15.89 10.03 -15.79
C HIS A 251 15.77 10.17 -17.32
N THR A 252 15.33 11.34 -17.76
CA THR A 252 15.60 11.94 -19.07
C THR A 252 15.88 13.42 -18.84
N GLU A 253 16.39 14.13 -19.84
CA GLU A 253 16.61 15.59 -19.74
C GLU A 253 15.33 16.33 -19.38
N ALA A 254 14.19 15.93 -19.97
CA ALA A 254 12.89 16.55 -19.69
C ALA A 254 12.33 16.19 -18.30
N ALA A 255 12.48 14.93 -17.89
CA ALA A 255 11.93 14.44 -16.63
C ALA A 255 12.70 14.90 -15.37
N GLY A 256 14.00 15.23 -15.52
CA GLY A 256 14.92 15.32 -14.39
C GLY A 256 15.16 13.96 -13.72
N TYR A 257 15.59 13.94 -12.48
CA TYR A 257 15.90 12.72 -11.73
C TYR A 257 14.73 12.28 -10.87
N ASN A 258 14.19 11.10 -11.15
CA ASN A 258 13.04 10.52 -10.48
C ASN A 258 13.42 9.28 -9.66
N LEU A 259 12.74 9.05 -8.54
CA LEU A 259 12.85 7.85 -7.72
C LEU A 259 11.52 7.53 -7.04
N VAL A 260 11.08 6.30 -7.18
CA VAL A 260 10.13 5.68 -6.25
C VAL A 260 10.91 4.75 -5.35
N ALA A 261 10.86 4.98 -4.04
CA ALA A 261 11.53 4.13 -3.06
C ALA A 261 10.54 3.57 -2.05
N SER A 262 10.77 2.33 -1.64
CA SER A 262 10.04 1.69 -0.55
C SER A 262 11.00 1.22 0.53
N ALA A 263 10.61 1.40 1.79
CA ALA A 263 11.37 0.94 2.95
C ALA A 263 10.43 0.42 4.04
N LYS A 264 10.98 -0.40 4.94
CA LYS A 264 10.26 -0.96 6.11
C LYS A 264 10.92 -0.54 7.41
N ASP A 265 10.10 -0.38 8.46
CA ASP A 265 10.53 -0.31 9.86
C ASP A 265 9.48 -1.06 10.71
N GLY A 266 9.79 -2.28 11.12
CA GLY A 266 8.83 -3.19 11.72
C GLY A 266 7.65 -3.47 10.77
N ASP A 267 6.44 -3.24 11.26
CA ASP A 267 5.19 -3.45 10.50
C ASP A 267 4.86 -2.26 9.56
N MET A 268 5.52 -1.13 9.73
CA MET A 268 5.33 0.04 8.89
C MET A 268 6.13 -0.09 7.60
N ARG A 269 5.46 0.11 6.46
CA ARG A 269 6.09 0.27 5.15
C ARG A 269 5.73 1.63 4.58
N LEU A 270 6.72 2.35 4.10
CA LEU A 270 6.54 3.64 3.43
C LEU A 270 6.93 3.55 1.96
N ILE A 271 6.22 4.31 1.13
CA ILE A 271 6.57 4.55 -0.26
C ILE A 271 6.77 6.05 -0.43
N SER A 272 7.97 6.45 -0.87
CA SER A 272 8.29 7.82 -1.25
C SER A 272 8.46 7.93 -2.76
N VAL A 273 7.93 8.99 -3.34
CA VAL A 273 8.14 9.35 -4.75
C VAL A 273 8.73 10.75 -4.81
N VAL A 274 9.81 10.89 -5.54
CA VAL A 274 10.47 12.16 -5.86
C VAL A 274 10.56 12.26 -7.37
N MET A 275 10.02 13.33 -7.96
CA MET A 275 10.06 13.58 -9.40
C MET A 275 10.65 14.97 -9.70
N GLY A 276 11.47 15.06 -10.74
CA GLY A 276 12.10 16.32 -11.15
C GLY A 276 13.23 16.77 -10.23
N GLY A 277 13.95 15.85 -9.61
CA GLY A 277 15.17 16.17 -8.84
C GLY A 277 16.30 16.64 -9.75
N LYS A 278 17.25 17.42 -9.18
CA LYS A 278 18.36 18.05 -9.93
C LYS A 278 19.53 17.11 -10.21
N SER A 279 19.64 16.02 -9.46
CA SER A 279 20.74 15.06 -9.64
C SER A 279 20.38 13.67 -9.09
N SER A 280 21.13 12.65 -9.51
CA SER A 280 20.97 11.29 -8.98
C SER A 280 21.18 11.22 -7.46
N LYS A 281 22.23 11.85 -6.93
CA LYS A 281 22.46 11.90 -5.47
C LYS A 281 21.40 12.73 -4.75
N GLY A 282 20.93 13.82 -5.38
CA GLY A 282 19.88 14.69 -4.85
C GLY A 282 18.58 13.91 -4.64
N ARG A 283 18.07 13.23 -5.67
CA ARG A 283 16.83 12.42 -5.56
C ARG A 283 16.92 11.35 -4.48
N ASP A 284 18.09 10.68 -4.33
CA ASP A 284 18.29 9.67 -3.31
C ASP A 284 18.26 10.32 -1.91
N ALA A 285 18.92 11.47 -1.73
CA ALA A 285 18.92 12.22 -0.47
C ALA A 285 17.51 12.73 -0.11
N GLU A 286 16.76 13.26 -1.07
CA GLU A 286 15.41 13.76 -0.84
C GLU A 286 14.44 12.62 -0.50
N SER A 287 14.52 11.48 -1.18
CA SER A 287 13.75 10.28 -0.84
C SER A 287 14.09 9.77 0.57
N LYS A 288 15.37 9.79 0.95
CA LYS A 288 15.82 9.43 2.30
C LYS A 288 15.22 10.38 3.36
N LYS A 289 15.18 11.69 3.11
CA LYS A 289 14.55 12.66 4.03
C LYS A 289 13.08 12.34 4.26
N LEU A 290 12.32 12.05 3.20
CA LEU A 290 10.91 11.67 3.29
C LEU A 290 10.71 10.40 4.10
N LEU A 291 11.42 9.32 3.78
CA LEU A 291 11.33 8.04 4.51
C LEU A 291 11.69 8.21 5.98
N THR A 292 12.80 8.92 6.27
CA THR A 292 13.24 9.18 7.65
C THR A 292 12.19 10.00 8.43
N TYR A 293 11.58 11.01 7.80
CA TYR A 293 10.51 11.79 8.40
C TYR A 293 9.32 10.89 8.76
N GLY A 294 8.86 10.05 7.83
CA GLY A 294 7.73 9.16 8.07
C GLY A 294 8.00 8.20 9.23
N PHE A 295 9.11 7.47 9.20
CA PHE A 295 9.47 6.53 10.27
C PHE A 295 9.72 7.18 11.61
N ARG A 296 10.24 8.40 11.64
CA ARG A 296 10.52 9.11 12.90
C ARG A 296 9.26 9.59 13.59
N PHE A 297 8.26 10.07 12.85
CA PHE A 297 7.13 10.78 13.41
C PHE A 297 5.81 10.02 13.35
N TYR A 298 5.75 8.91 12.62
CA TYR A 298 4.55 8.11 12.47
C TYR A 298 4.81 6.64 12.79
N GLU A 299 3.73 5.94 13.05
CA GLU A 299 3.69 4.48 13.19
C GLU A 299 2.42 3.94 12.56
N THR A 300 2.50 2.74 12.00
CA THR A 300 1.33 2.01 11.49
C THR A 300 0.90 0.99 12.53
N VAL A 301 -0.39 1.03 12.87
CA VAL A 301 -1.02 0.11 13.80
C VAL A 301 -2.13 -0.66 13.11
N LYS A 302 -2.40 -1.89 13.56
CA LYS A 302 -3.53 -2.69 13.10
C LYS A 302 -4.52 -2.89 14.25
N PRO A 303 -5.43 -1.91 14.48
CA PRO A 303 -6.36 -1.99 15.61
C PRO A 303 -7.43 -3.05 15.43
N LEU A 304 -7.77 -3.43 14.20
CA LEU A 304 -8.75 -4.47 13.91
C LEU A 304 -8.21 -5.45 12.88
N GLN A 305 -8.51 -6.73 13.13
CA GLN A 305 -8.22 -7.82 12.21
C GLN A 305 -9.51 -8.33 11.58
N ALA A 306 -9.45 -8.68 10.31
CA ALA A 306 -10.57 -9.25 9.57
C ALA A 306 -11.16 -10.47 10.28
N GLY A 307 -12.49 -10.51 10.40
CA GLY A 307 -13.22 -11.63 10.99
C GLY A 307 -13.10 -11.77 12.50
N VAL A 308 -12.37 -10.89 13.19
CA VAL A 308 -12.29 -10.86 14.65
C VAL A 308 -13.42 -10.03 15.23
N GLU A 309 -14.08 -10.58 16.26
CA GLU A 309 -15.17 -9.91 16.97
C GLU A 309 -14.68 -8.61 17.62
N PHE A 310 -15.34 -7.52 17.28
CA PHE A 310 -15.15 -6.21 17.89
C PHE A 310 -16.27 -5.85 18.87
N ALA A 311 -17.52 -6.22 18.54
CA ALA A 311 -18.71 -5.96 19.33
C ALA A 311 -19.76 -7.05 19.09
N THR A 312 -20.78 -7.11 19.95
CA THR A 312 -22.00 -7.88 19.74
C THR A 312 -23.22 -6.98 19.71
N ALA A 313 -24.27 -7.43 19.07
CA ALA A 313 -25.57 -6.76 19.08
C ALA A 313 -26.70 -7.79 19.11
N PRO A 314 -27.86 -7.47 19.74
CA PRO A 314 -29.04 -8.32 19.66
C PRO A 314 -29.58 -8.37 18.21
N VAL A 315 -30.08 -9.54 17.84
CA VAL A 315 -30.77 -9.74 16.56
C VAL A 315 -32.18 -10.28 16.82
N TRP A 316 -33.17 -9.76 16.07
CA TRP A 316 -34.55 -10.14 16.14
C TRP A 316 -34.89 -11.16 15.06
N PHE A 317 -35.79 -12.08 15.37
CA PHE A 317 -36.31 -13.10 14.45
C PHE A 317 -35.26 -14.09 13.92
N GLY A 318 -34.06 -14.12 14.50
CA GLY A 318 -32.97 -15.00 14.10
C GLY A 318 -33.00 -16.36 14.82
N ASP A 319 -32.22 -17.30 14.27
CA ASP A 319 -31.87 -18.56 14.93
C ASP A 319 -30.88 -18.34 16.08
N ASP A 320 -30.11 -17.25 16.05
CA ASP A 320 -29.32 -16.71 17.15
C ASP A 320 -30.01 -15.48 17.74
N SER A 321 -29.82 -15.22 19.03
CA SER A 321 -30.31 -14.02 19.72
C SER A 321 -29.35 -12.85 19.70
N GLU A 322 -28.09 -13.08 19.31
CA GLU A 322 -27.01 -12.11 19.31
C GLU A 322 -26.08 -12.37 18.12
N ILE A 323 -25.63 -11.29 17.49
CA ILE A 323 -24.69 -11.34 16.36
C ILE A 323 -23.32 -10.79 16.74
N LYS A 324 -22.28 -11.38 16.15
CA LYS A 324 -20.90 -10.91 16.24
C LYS A 324 -20.60 -9.94 15.12
N LEU A 325 -20.05 -8.79 15.48
CA LEU A 325 -19.77 -7.68 14.60
C LEU A 325 -18.27 -7.40 14.55
N GLY A 326 -17.78 -7.04 13.39
CA GLY A 326 -16.38 -6.70 13.17
C GLY A 326 -16.13 -6.12 11.77
N VAL A 327 -14.88 -6.17 11.34
CA VAL A 327 -14.47 -5.75 9.98
C VAL A 327 -14.23 -6.97 9.09
N VAL A 328 -14.48 -6.82 7.80
CA VAL A 328 -14.28 -7.90 6.81
C VAL A 328 -12.86 -7.92 6.24
N GLU A 329 -12.11 -6.82 6.42
CA GLU A 329 -10.71 -6.67 6.00
C GLU A 329 -9.88 -6.15 7.18
N ASP A 330 -8.57 -6.47 7.18
CA ASP A 330 -7.64 -5.91 8.16
C ASP A 330 -7.63 -4.38 8.07
N LEU A 331 -7.75 -3.72 9.21
CA LEU A 331 -7.68 -2.28 9.28
C LEU A 331 -6.30 -1.82 9.76
N TYR A 332 -5.66 -1.01 8.95
CA TYR A 332 -4.42 -0.33 9.31
C TYR A 332 -4.65 1.17 9.45
N LEU A 333 -4.06 1.74 10.48
CA LEU A 333 -4.09 3.19 10.73
C LEU A 333 -2.66 3.70 10.89
N THR A 334 -2.38 4.84 10.26
CA THR A 334 -1.11 5.56 10.50
C THR A 334 -1.37 6.74 11.41
N ILE A 335 -0.75 6.72 12.56
CA ILE A 335 -0.91 7.73 13.62
C ILE A 335 0.46 8.34 13.99
N PRO A 336 0.50 9.48 14.67
CA PRO A 336 1.73 9.99 15.25
C PRO A 336 2.35 8.96 16.20
N ARG A 337 3.66 8.78 16.13
CA ARG A 337 4.39 7.77 16.91
C ARG A 337 4.19 7.95 18.40
N GLY A 338 3.91 6.85 19.10
CA GLY A 338 3.67 6.83 20.55
C GLY A 338 2.26 7.23 20.99
N ARG A 339 1.32 7.45 20.02
CA ARG A 339 -0.05 7.89 20.32
C ARG A 339 -1.09 6.76 20.31
N LEU A 340 -0.66 5.49 20.19
CA LEU A 340 -1.60 4.35 20.17
C LEU A 340 -2.53 4.31 21.39
N LYS A 341 -2.03 4.64 22.58
CA LYS A 341 -2.84 4.67 23.81
C LYS A 341 -3.93 5.74 23.83
N ASP A 342 -3.80 6.77 23.00
CA ASP A 342 -4.76 7.88 22.89
C ASP A 342 -5.82 7.61 21.81
N LEU A 343 -5.62 6.54 21.03
CA LEU A 343 -6.56 6.12 19.98
C LEU A 343 -7.83 5.53 20.65
N LYS A 344 -8.98 6.12 20.33
CA LYS A 344 -10.29 5.65 20.81
C LYS A 344 -11.07 5.08 19.64
N ALA A 345 -11.73 3.94 19.89
CA ALA A 345 -12.68 3.36 18.95
C ALA A 345 -14.10 3.46 19.53
N SER A 346 -15.04 3.78 18.69
CA SER A 346 -16.47 3.76 18.98
C SER A 346 -17.21 3.19 17.80
N TYR A 347 -18.43 2.69 18.01
CA TYR A 347 -19.27 2.26 16.90
C TYR A 347 -20.69 2.78 17.05
N GLU A 348 -21.37 2.87 15.92
CA GLU A 348 -22.77 3.26 15.81
C GLU A 348 -23.47 2.25 14.89
N LEU A 349 -24.59 1.72 15.34
CA LEU A 349 -25.44 0.83 14.54
C LEU A 349 -26.38 1.65 13.68
N THR A 350 -26.63 1.20 12.47
CA THR A 350 -27.56 1.83 11.52
C THR A 350 -29.00 1.81 12.08
N THR A 351 -29.33 0.76 12.86
CA THR A 351 -30.60 0.60 13.56
C THR A 351 -30.37 -0.12 14.88
N THR A 352 -31.21 0.16 15.88
CA THR A 352 -31.23 -0.59 17.15
C THR A 352 -31.99 -1.90 17.03
N GLU A 353 -32.82 -2.06 15.96
CA GLU A 353 -33.60 -3.25 15.65
C GLU A 353 -32.98 -3.93 14.43
N ILE A 354 -31.97 -4.78 14.68
CA ILE A 354 -31.36 -5.60 13.62
C ILE A 354 -32.17 -6.88 13.50
N GLU A 355 -32.69 -7.18 12.31
CA GLU A 355 -33.54 -8.32 12.04
C GLU A 355 -32.84 -9.33 11.12
N ALA A 356 -33.05 -10.63 11.41
CA ALA A 356 -32.69 -11.73 10.53
C ALA A 356 -33.66 -11.84 9.32
N PRO A 357 -33.22 -12.42 8.17
CA PRO A 357 -31.92 -13.04 7.95
C PRO A 357 -30.79 -12.02 7.65
N LEU A 358 -29.55 -12.36 8.04
CA LEU A 358 -28.37 -11.54 7.81
C LEU A 358 -27.29 -12.38 7.14
N LYS A 359 -26.54 -11.77 6.23
CA LYS A 359 -25.42 -12.43 5.56
C LYS A 359 -24.07 -11.93 6.09
N LYS A 360 -23.11 -12.83 6.19
CA LYS A 360 -21.73 -12.47 6.51
C LYS A 360 -21.24 -11.34 5.60
N GLY A 361 -20.65 -10.30 6.19
CA GLY A 361 -20.19 -9.11 5.49
C GLY A 361 -21.27 -8.04 5.30
N GLN A 362 -22.53 -8.30 5.64
CA GLN A 362 -23.58 -7.29 5.60
C GLN A 362 -23.27 -6.18 6.62
N GLN A 363 -23.24 -4.94 6.14
CA GLN A 363 -23.02 -3.78 6.97
C GLN A 363 -24.24 -3.50 7.84
N VAL A 364 -24.02 -3.32 9.14
CA VAL A 364 -25.06 -3.00 10.13
C VAL A 364 -24.70 -1.75 10.96
N GLY A 365 -23.55 -1.14 10.68
CA GLY A 365 -23.11 0.05 11.40
C GLY A 365 -21.81 0.61 10.86
N THR A 366 -21.21 1.47 11.65
CA THR A 366 -19.93 2.12 11.36
C THR A 366 -19.04 2.13 12.60
N ILE A 367 -17.78 1.78 12.45
CA ILE A 367 -16.74 1.96 13.47
C ILE A 367 -16.01 3.26 13.18
N SER A 368 -15.82 4.09 14.19
CA SER A 368 -15.09 5.36 14.12
C SER A 368 -13.87 5.31 15.03
N PHE A 369 -12.72 5.74 14.51
CA PHE A 369 -11.48 5.91 15.27
C PHE A 369 -11.21 7.38 15.48
N GLN A 370 -10.92 7.75 16.71
CA GLN A 370 -10.67 9.12 17.11
C GLN A 370 -9.31 9.28 17.78
N LEU A 371 -8.64 10.36 17.45
CA LEU A 371 -7.42 10.83 18.12
C LEU A 371 -7.61 12.31 18.46
N ASP A 372 -7.38 12.70 19.72
CA ASP A 372 -7.60 14.06 20.23
C ASP A 372 -9.04 14.59 19.97
N GLY A 373 -10.03 13.70 20.05
CA GLY A 373 -11.44 14.04 19.81
C GLY A 373 -11.81 14.25 18.34
N LYS A 374 -10.87 14.09 17.40
CA LYS A 374 -11.12 14.15 15.96
C LYS A 374 -11.23 12.75 15.39
N THR A 375 -12.24 12.50 14.59
CA THR A 375 -12.36 11.27 13.81
C THR A 375 -11.27 11.25 12.75
N ILE A 376 -10.42 10.23 12.80
CA ILE A 376 -9.31 10.04 11.86
C ILE A 376 -9.60 8.95 10.84
N GLU A 377 -10.54 8.04 11.14
CA GLU A 377 -10.90 6.95 10.25
C GLU A 377 -12.30 6.42 10.58
N GLN A 378 -13.02 5.95 9.56
CA GLN A 378 -14.30 5.25 9.69
C GLN A 378 -14.33 4.02 8.79
N ARG A 379 -14.92 2.93 9.30
CA ARG A 379 -15.06 1.67 8.54
C ARG A 379 -16.45 1.07 8.75
N PRO A 380 -16.97 0.34 7.76
CA PRO A 380 -18.18 -0.46 7.94
C PRO A 380 -18.03 -1.46 9.08
N LEU A 381 -19.01 -1.49 9.97
CA LEU A 381 -19.19 -2.56 10.96
C LEU A 381 -20.12 -3.60 10.35
N ALA A 382 -19.64 -4.83 10.19
CA ALA A 382 -20.33 -5.88 9.47
C ALA A 382 -20.56 -7.12 10.33
N VAL A 383 -21.56 -7.91 9.93
CA VAL A 383 -21.89 -9.22 10.50
C VAL A 383 -20.79 -10.22 10.14
N LEU A 384 -20.28 -10.97 11.13
CA LEU A 384 -19.14 -11.89 10.94
C LEU A 384 -19.54 -13.31 10.52
N LYS A 385 -20.82 -13.70 10.68
CA LYS A 385 -21.36 -14.97 10.20
C LYS A 385 -22.79 -14.78 9.70
N ASP A 386 -23.29 -15.72 8.89
CA ASP A 386 -24.70 -15.75 8.49
C ASP A 386 -25.57 -16.00 9.72
N VAL A 387 -26.75 -15.37 9.74
CA VAL A 387 -27.82 -15.60 10.70
C VAL A 387 -29.08 -15.89 9.91
N GLU A 388 -29.61 -17.08 10.09
CA GLU A 388 -30.84 -17.51 9.41
C GLU A 388 -32.08 -17.09 10.20
N GLU A 389 -33.27 -17.16 9.58
CA GLU A 389 -34.53 -16.92 10.28
C GLU A 389 -34.77 -17.99 11.35
N GLY A 390 -35.15 -17.56 12.52
CA GLY A 390 -35.56 -18.43 13.61
C GLY A 390 -36.88 -19.16 13.34
N GLY A 391 -37.12 -20.25 14.07
CA GLY A 391 -38.33 -21.03 13.98
C GLY A 391 -39.59 -20.19 14.36
N PHE A 392 -40.76 -20.65 13.93
CA PHE A 392 -42.03 -19.94 14.14
C PHE A 392 -42.24 -19.45 15.59
N PHE A 393 -41.99 -20.30 16.58
CA PHE A 393 -42.16 -19.93 17.99
C PHE A 393 -41.15 -18.89 18.48
N SER A 394 -39.93 -19.00 18.05
CA SER A 394 -38.86 -17.99 18.36
C SER A 394 -39.29 -16.63 17.82
N ARG A 395 -39.69 -16.57 16.57
CA ARG A 395 -40.13 -15.33 15.91
C ARG A 395 -41.39 -14.73 16.57
N LEU A 396 -42.33 -15.53 17.03
CA LEU A 396 -43.52 -15.05 17.76
C LEU A 396 -43.11 -14.41 19.10
N ILE A 397 -42.18 -15.03 19.83
CA ILE A 397 -41.69 -14.50 21.09
C ILE A 397 -40.94 -13.18 20.86
N ASP A 398 -40.11 -13.12 19.84
CA ASP A 398 -39.35 -11.90 19.49
C ASP A 398 -40.31 -10.77 19.05
N TYR A 399 -41.36 -11.09 18.31
CA TYR A 399 -42.39 -10.12 17.93
C TYR A 399 -43.02 -9.48 19.18
N ILE A 400 -43.41 -10.31 20.18
CA ILE A 400 -43.99 -9.83 21.42
C ILE A 400 -42.99 -8.96 22.20
N LYS A 401 -41.73 -9.41 22.34
CA LYS A 401 -40.69 -8.64 23.00
C LYS A 401 -40.42 -7.30 22.32
N LEU A 402 -40.38 -7.28 20.97
CA LEU A 402 -40.14 -6.07 20.19
C LEU A 402 -41.28 -5.06 20.35
N LEU A 403 -42.56 -5.53 20.42
CA LEU A 403 -43.69 -4.66 20.73
C LEU A 403 -43.56 -4.01 22.09
N PHE A 404 -43.16 -4.77 23.14
CA PHE A 404 -42.88 -4.22 24.47
C PHE A 404 -41.72 -3.23 24.45
N HIS A 405 -40.64 -3.53 23.72
CA HIS A 405 -39.50 -2.62 23.57
C HIS A 405 -39.88 -1.29 22.90
N ARG A 406 -40.75 -1.34 21.88
CA ARG A 406 -41.26 -0.12 21.19
C ARG A 406 -42.21 0.70 22.02
N TRP A 407 -42.93 0.10 22.98
CA TRP A 407 -43.93 0.79 23.81
C TRP A 407 -43.33 1.34 25.12
N PHE A 408 -42.33 0.72 25.67
CA PHE A 408 -41.79 1.02 27.01
C PHE A 408 -40.29 1.34 27.03
N GLY A 409 -39.54 1.22 25.90
CA GLY A 409 -38.12 1.58 25.71
C GLY A 409 -38.04 2.91 25.02
#